data_a4cb1a1f92e3af2f3b37e4c0c38382a1
#
_entry.id   a4cb1a1f92e3af2f3b37e4c0c38382a1
#
_cell.length_a   1.000
_cell.length_b   1.000
_cell.length_c   1.000
_cell.angle_alpha   90.00
_cell.angle_beta   90.00
_cell.angle_gamma   90.00
#
_symmetry.space_group_name_H-M   'P 1'
#
loop_
_entity.id
_entity.type
_entity.pdbx_description
1 polymer ?
#
loop_
_entity_poly.entity_id
_entity_poly.type
_entity_poly.pdbx_seq_one_letter_code
_entity_poly.pdbx_strand_id
1 'polypeptide(L)'
;MPFPRDTADTSPPNLPDPRTILNSIGEAVYDWDIVSDRLTFGPNTADIAEFAEFAQLTSGRAYAECLAPESPSSRFEAVISSTEHDLGRGVPYKVIYGLTGTANERTSRGKIVWIEDTGRWFAGSDSRPVRAHGLVRVITDRYEAERRLARQSRYDALTGALNRVHFVEHIESLLPESMRKGGCHAVLLAGIDNLAVLNEAYGYDVGDELIAAIADRLRSEMRARDLIARYAGNKFALFLDACNSEQMNMAAARFLACVEAAPLATKVGKIAASLRIGGVVIPQQGRSAQAALHHAEEALAATRRSGGNSFVAYTPSLVRDERRLSILHASDEIVAALNAARITLALQPVVFAKAGGIAFYEALARLITEDGRTVLPADIFPVAEKTGLVRLIDHRMLDLVVAELARDTSLRVAINASGATVLDIHWPDRLRAACAVSPDVAGRLIVEITETCAIADLEATGRAIAAMQACGVKVAMDDFGSGHTSFRNLRNLRVDLLKIDGAFVQNLARSEDDRFFVRTLVDLAHHLEIPIVAEWVEDAESAAILSDWGVDYFQGNHFGEPQAAERPASSAMA
;
A
#
# COMPACT_ATOMS: atom_id res chain seq x y z
N MET A 1 28.04 -8.62 66.87
CA MET A 1 28.61 -9.90 66.35
C MET A 1 29.62 -9.54 65.27
N PRO A 2 30.89 -9.91 65.40
CA PRO A 2 31.93 -9.61 64.44
C PRO A 2 31.88 -10.63 63.26
N PHE A 3 32.04 -10.17 62.04
CA PHE A 3 32.19 -10.99 60.85
C PHE A 3 33.50 -11.80 60.91
N PRO A 4 33.51 -13.06 60.45
CA PRO A 4 34.73 -13.83 60.34
C PRO A 4 35.63 -13.26 59.27
N ARG A 5 36.91 -13.08 59.56
CA ARG A 5 37.98 -12.76 58.63
C ARG A 5 38.30 -14.05 57.85
N ASP A 6 37.85 -14.12 56.60
CA ASP A 6 38.36 -15.11 55.65
C ASP A 6 39.81 -14.78 55.31
N THR A 7 40.67 -15.72 55.57
CA THR A 7 42.07 -15.70 55.13
C THR A 7 42.08 -15.87 53.60
N ALA A 8 42.40 -14.80 52.89
CA ALA A 8 42.57 -14.84 51.43
C ALA A 8 43.72 -15.83 51.09
N ASP A 9 43.34 -16.91 50.41
CA ASP A 9 44.27 -17.77 49.70
C ASP A 9 44.90 -16.94 48.57
N THR A 10 46.20 -16.60 48.69
CA THR A 10 46.98 -15.83 47.75
C THR A 10 47.65 -16.66 46.66
N SER A 11 47.03 -17.77 46.28
CA SER A 11 47.42 -18.50 45.08
C SER A 11 47.08 -17.64 43.84
N PRO A 12 48.00 -17.42 42.89
CA PRO A 12 47.68 -16.67 41.69
C PRO A 12 46.54 -17.41 40.97
N PRO A 13 45.57 -16.68 40.38
CA PRO A 13 44.48 -17.31 39.66
C PRO A 13 45.08 -18.21 38.58
N ASN A 14 44.66 -19.48 38.62
CA ASN A 14 45.11 -20.50 37.67
C ASN A 14 44.56 -20.08 36.29
N LEU A 15 45.35 -19.34 35.53
CA LEU A 15 44.97 -18.91 34.16
C LEU A 15 44.72 -20.20 33.36
N PRO A 16 43.58 -20.31 32.71
CA PRO A 16 43.29 -21.48 31.90
C PRO A 16 44.38 -21.63 30.80
N ASP A 17 44.77 -22.87 30.52
CA ASP A 17 45.71 -23.15 29.43
C ASP A 17 45.24 -22.47 28.12
N PRO A 18 46.10 -21.70 27.45
CA PRO A 18 45.75 -21.05 26.17
C PRO A 18 45.09 -21.99 25.15
N ARG A 19 45.45 -23.29 25.20
CA ARG A 19 44.82 -24.33 24.33
C ARG A 19 43.34 -24.55 24.69
N THR A 20 43.02 -24.56 25.99
CA THR A 20 41.64 -24.72 26.45
C THR A 20 40.79 -23.53 26.02
N ILE A 21 41.37 -22.32 26.07
CA ILE A 21 40.68 -21.12 25.59
C ILE A 21 40.41 -21.21 24.08
N LEU A 22 41.42 -21.54 23.27
CA LEU A 22 41.27 -21.67 21.83
C LEU A 22 40.23 -22.72 21.42
N ASN A 23 40.23 -23.87 22.15
CA ASN A 23 39.20 -24.90 21.93
C ASN A 23 37.80 -24.38 22.24
N SER A 24 37.63 -23.63 23.33
CA SER A 24 36.33 -23.13 23.75
C SER A 24 35.73 -22.12 22.81
N ILE A 25 36.55 -21.41 22.04
CA ILE A 25 36.13 -20.40 21.05
C ILE A 25 36.12 -20.93 19.60
N GLY A 26 36.50 -22.21 19.38
CA GLY A 26 36.50 -22.84 18.06
C GLY A 26 37.54 -22.29 17.09
N GLU A 27 38.70 -21.82 17.64
CA GLU A 27 39.82 -21.29 16.84
C GLU A 27 41.00 -22.29 16.85
N ALA A 28 41.65 -22.42 15.69
CA ALA A 28 42.81 -23.24 15.52
C ALA A 28 44.01 -22.41 15.08
N VAL A 29 45.17 -22.65 15.68
CA VAL A 29 46.43 -22.02 15.26
C VAL A 29 47.01 -22.76 14.05
N TYR A 30 47.72 -22.04 13.21
CA TYR A 30 48.51 -22.60 12.15
C TYR A 30 49.85 -21.91 12.02
N ASP A 31 50.81 -22.61 11.45
CA ASP A 31 52.11 -22.13 11.06
C ASP A 31 52.45 -22.67 9.65
N TRP A 32 52.77 -21.74 8.75
CA TRP A 32 53.13 -22.05 7.37
C TRP A 32 54.54 -21.58 7.05
N ASP A 33 55.47 -22.53 6.91
CA ASP A 33 56.78 -22.30 6.33
C ASP A 33 56.62 -22.23 4.80
N ILE A 34 56.70 -21.04 4.25
CA ILE A 34 56.42 -20.74 2.85
C ILE A 34 57.53 -21.27 1.95
N VAL A 35 58.78 -21.28 2.45
CA VAL A 35 59.93 -21.73 1.68
C VAL A 35 59.87 -23.24 1.40
N SER A 36 59.54 -24.02 2.41
CA SER A 36 59.38 -25.48 2.30
C SER A 36 57.95 -25.90 1.94
N ASP A 37 57.02 -24.96 1.83
CA ASP A 37 55.57 -25.13 1.68
C ASP A 37 54.95 -26.03 2.78
N ARG A 38 55.53 -26.07 3.96
CA ARG A 38 55.07 -26.89 5.07
C ARG A 38 54.04 -26.14 5.88
N LEU A 39 52.80 -26.62 5.89
CA LEU A 39 51.69 -26.12 6.69
C LEU A 39 51.47 -27.06 7.88
N THR A 40 51.38 -26.50 9.08
CA THR A 40 51.13 -27.23 10.33
C THR A 40 49.99 -26.57 11.09
N PHE A 41 49.05 -27.37 11.52
CA PHE A 41 47.94 -26.89 12.38
C PHE A 41 48.16 -27.33 13.84
N GLY A 42 47.59 -26.56 14.75
CA GLY A 42 47.60 -26.88 16.18
C GLY A 42 46.82 -28.17 16.48
N PRO A 43 47.15 -28.84 17.59
CA PRO A 43 46.54 -30.14 17.93
C PRO A 43 45.03 -30.06 18.18
N ASN A 44 44.49 -28.90 18.49
CA ASN A 44 43.08 -28.69 18.73
C ASN A 44 42.20 -28.64 17.45
N THR A 45 42.82 -28.65 16.27
CA THR A 45 42.10 -28.66 15.00
C THR A 45 41.27 -29.94 14.80
N ALA A 46 41.72 -31.06 15.37
CA ALA A 46 40.97 -32.32 15.30
C ALA A 46 39.62 -32.26 16.06
N ASP A 47 39.48 -31.37 17.04
CA ASP A 47 38.27 -31.17 17.79
C ASP A 47 37.23 -30.27 17.09
N ILE A 48 37.64 -29.57 16.01
CA ILE A 48 36.79 -28.74 15.17
C ILE A 48 36.24 -29.59 14.02
N ALA A 49 35.10 -30.22 14.23
CA ALA A 49 34.54 -31.25 13.34
C ALA A 49 34.48 -30.85 11.86
N GLU A 50 34.08 -29.60 11.57
CA GLU A 50 33.97 -29.08 10.20
C GLU A 50 35.33 -28.77 9.56
N PHE A 51 36.42 -28.63 10.34
CA PHE A 51 37.75 -28.28 9.89
C PHE A 51 38.74 -29.49 9.94
N ALA A 52 38.38 -30.57 10.60
CA ALA A 52 39.26 -31.71 10.85
C ALA A 52 39.86 -32.34 9.56
N GLU A 53 39.13 -32.33 8.46
CA GLU A 53 39.57 -32.81 7.15
C GLU A 53 40.70 -31.93 6.60
N PHE A 54 40.57 -30.63 6.66
CA PHE A 54 41.55 -29.66 6.14
C PHE A 54 42.79 -29.56 7.04
N ALA A 55 42.67 -29.89 8.31
CA ALA A 55 43.76 -29.92 9.28
C ALA A 55 44.82 -31.01 8.96
N GLN A 56 44.48 -31.99 8.15
CA GLN A 56 45.39 -33.04 7.72
C GLN A 56 46.30 -32.63 6.55
N LEU A 57 45.99 -31.48 5.91
CA LEU A 57 46.79 -30.94 4.83
C LEU A 57 48.10 -30.34 5.37
N THR A 58 49.24 -30.84 4.87
CA THR A 58 50.59 -30.47 5.33
C THR A 58 51.27 -29.48 4.40
N SER A 59 50.63 -29.05 3.32
CA SER A 59 51.16 -28.14 2.30
C SER A 59 50.21 -26.96 2.12
N GLY A 60 50.76 -25.75 2.06
CA GLY A 60 49.99 -24.53 1.79
C GLY A 60 49.34 -24.55 0.40
N ARG A 61 50.01 -25.16 -0.59
CA ARG A 61 49.47 -25.33 -1.96
C ARG A 61 48.29 -26.30 -1.98
N ALA A 62 48.42 -27.47 -1.32
CA ALA A 62 47.32 -28.41 -1.21
C ALA A 62 46.10 -27.80 -0.48
N TYR A 63 46.34 -26.96 0.50
CA TYR A 63 45.27 -26.21 1.19
C TYR A 63 44.61 -25.21 0.23
N ALA A 64 45.37 -24.50 -0.60
CA ALA A 64 44.83 -23.56 -1.57
C ALA A 64 44.02 -24.24 -2.69
N GLU A 65 44.29 -25.50 -3.03
CA GLU A 65 43.49 -26.29 -3.98
C GLU A 65 42.08 -26.62 -3.46
N CYS A 66 41.87 -26.55 -2.14
CA CYS A 66 40.57 -26.75 -1.54
C CYS A 66 39.70 -25.48 -1.54
N LEU A 67 40.15 -24.33 -2.05
CA LEU A 67 39.39 -23.10 -2.06
C LEU A 67 38.13 -23.22 -2.94
N ALA A 68 37.01 -22.81 -2.42
CA ALA A 68 35.77 -22.72 -3.18
C ALA A 68 35.87 -21.60 -4.23
N PRO A 69 35.34 -21.80 -5.46
CA PRO A 69 35.38 -20.77 -6.52
C PRO A 69 34.74 -19.43 -6.13
N GLU A 70 33.78 -19.46 -5.19
CA GLU A 70 33.08 -18.27 -4.72
C GLU A 70 33.81 -17.51 -3.60
N SER A 71 35.04 -17.94 -3.25
CA SER A 71 35.82 -17.28 -2.20
C SER A 71 36.23 -15.87 -2.62
N PRO A 72 35.89 -14.84 -1.79
CA PRO A 72 36.19 -13.45 -2.13
C PRO A 72 37.69 -13.11 -2.02
N SER A 73 38.47 -13.93 -1.32
CA SER A 73 39.89 -13.77 -1.06
C SER A 73 40.51 -15.11 -0.65
N SER A 74 41.83 -15.14 -0.43
CA SER A 74 42.50 -16.32 0.10
C SER A 74 43.74 -15.97 0.93
N ARG A 75 44.14 -16.88 1.82
CA ARG A 75 45.45 -16.75 2.53
C ARG A 75 46.60 -16.63 1.53
N PHE A 76 46.56 -17.44 0.46
CA PHE A 76 47.60 -17.42 -0.55
C PHE A 76 47.77 -16.05 -1.21
N GLU A 77 46.66 -15.41 -1.60
CA GLU A 77 46.68 -14.05 -2.15
C GLU A 77 47.16 -13.03 -1.13
N ALA A 78 46.65 -13.07 0.10
CA ALA A 78 47.00 -12.12 1.15
C ALA A 78 48.47 -12.18 1.58
N VAL A 79 49.11 -13.35 1.41
CA VAL A 79 50.50 -13.57 1.80
C VAL A 79 51.44 -13.47 0.59
N ILE A 80 51.22 -14.27 -0.44
CA ILE A 80 52.16 -14.39 -1.57
C ILE A 80 52.05 -13.22 -2.55
N SER A 81 50.83 -12.70 -2.75
CA SER A 81 50.58 -11.56 -3.66
C SER A 81 50.57 -10.22 -2.93
N SER A 82 50.94 -10.19 -1.65
CA SER A 82 50.97 -8.96 -0.85
C SER A 82 51.97 -7.96 -1.42
N THR A 83 51.53 -6.71 -1.51
CA THR A 83 52.38 -5.56 -1.86
C THR A 83 52.95 -4.84 -0.63
N GLU A 84 52.58 -5.27 0.57
CA GLU A 84 53.00 -4.68 1.82
C GLU A 84 54.44 -5.11 2.17
N HIS A 85 55.10 -4.34 3.03
CA HIS A 85 56.50 -4.57 3.43
C HIS A 85 56.56 -4.85 4.94
N ASP A 86 57.25 -5.92 5.32
CA ASP A 86 57.49 -6.24 6.71
C ASP A 86 58.58 -5.34 7.28
N LEU A 87 58.24 -4.55 8.27
CA LEU A 87 59.16 -3.67 9.02
C LEU A 87 59.74 -4.34 10.27
N GLY A 88 59.81 -5.67 10.29
CA GLY A 88 60.34 -6.47 11.41
C GLY A 88 59.30 -6.88 12.47
N ARG A 89 58.01 -6.60 12.25
CA ARG A 89 56.90 -6.98 13.16
C ARG A 89 55.88 -7.91 12.51
N GLY A 90 56.15 -8.35 11.29
CA GLY A 90 55.23 -9.10 10.45
C GLY A 90 54.08 -8.27 9.92
N VAL A 91 53.62 -8.57 8.71
CA VAL A 91 52.49 -7.89 8.06
C VAL A 91 51.20 -8.61 8.43
N PRO A 92 50.22 -7.93 9.05
CA PRO A 92 48.96 -8.54 9.45
C PRO A 92 48.06 -8.75 8.22
N TYR A 93 47.26 -9.79 8.25
CA TYR A 93 46.17 -10.00 7.29
C TYR A 93 44.95 -10.60 7.96
N LYS A 94 43.80 -10.34 7.37
CA LYS A 94 42.51 -10.96 7.73
C LYS A 94 41.73 -11.21 6.43
N VAL A 95 41.39 -12.48 6.20
CA VAL A 95 40.69 -12.93 4.99
C VAL A 95 39.56 -13.89 5.33
N ILE A 96 38.54 -13.91 4.47
CA ILE A 96 37.43 -14.87 4.54
C ILE A 96 37.40 -15.64 3.24
N TYR A 97 37.37 -16.97 3.33
CA TYR A 97 37.28 -17.86 2.17
C TYR A 97 36.51 -19.13 2.52
N GLY A 98 35.94 -19.76 1.49
CA GLY A 98 35.32 -21.05 1.58
C GLY A 98 36.28 -22.17 1.25
N LEU A 99 36.18 -23.32 1.92
CA LEU A 99 36.88 -24.57 1.58
C LEU A 99 35.87 -25.61 1.13
N THR A 100 36.21 -26.34 0.08
CA THR A 100 35.46 -27.50 -0.41
C THR A 100 36.27 -28.78 -0.13
N GLY A 101 35.61 -29.79 0.40
CA GLY A 101 36.26 -31.08 0.70
C GLY A 101 36.91 -31.73 -0.54
N THR A 102 38.03 -32.42 -0.33
CA THR A 102 38.70 -33.19 -1.39
C THR A 102 37.78 -34.32 -1.88
N ALA A 103 37.75 -34.58 -3.21
CA ALA A 103 36.79 -35.44 -3.89
C ALA A 103 36.74 -36.94 -3.45
N ASN A 104 37.43 -37.33 -2.36
CA ASN A 104 37.63 -38.72 -1.99
C ASN A 104 36.74 -39.26 -0.87
N GLU A 105 35.91 -38.45 -0.17
CA GLU A 105 35.02 -38.96 0.89
C GLU A 105 33.54 -38.73 0.58
N ARG A 106 32.77 -39.80 0.69
CA ARG A 106 31.35 -39.91 0.34
C ARG A 106 30.40 -39.10 1.26
N THR A 107 30.90 -38.36 2.24
CA THR A 107 30.09 -37.71 3.30
C THR A 107 29.94 -36.21 3.16
N SER A 108 30.74 -35.50 2.37
CA SER A 108 30.73 -34.03 2.27
C SER A 108 30.54 -33.48 0.85
N ARG A 109 29.81 -34.17 -0.02
CA ARG A 109 29.51 -33.64 -1.36
C ARG A 109 28.77 -32.32 -1.28
N GLY A 110 29.50 -31.20 -1.45
CA GLY A 110 28.94 -29.88 -1.76
C GLY A 110 28.76 -28.90 -0.61
N LYS A 111 29.15 -29.23 0.64
CA LYS A 111 29.11 -28.25 1.72
C LYS A 111 30.39 -27.42 1.73
N ILE A 112 30.28 -26.10 1.57
CA ILE A 112 31.39 -25.16 1.71
C ILE A 112 31.57 -24.83 3.18
N VAL A 113 32.80 -25.00 3.70
CA VAL A 113 33.17 -24.58 5.07
C VAL A 113 33.79 -23.19 4.98
N TRP A 114 33.13 -22.19 5.53
CA TRP A 114 33.60 -20.82 5.53
C TRP A 114 34.55 -20.55 6.69
N ILE A 115 35.73 -19.98 6.35
CA ILE A 115 36.84 -19.75 7.26
C ILE A 115 37.12 -18.25 7.36
N GLU A 116 37.22 -17.74 8.57
CA GLU A 116 37.88 -16.46 8.87
C GLU A 116 39.31 -16.77 9.29
N ASP A 117 40.29 -16.22 8.57
CA ASP A 117 41.72 -16.44 8.75
C ASP A 117 42.39 -15.11 9.09
N THR A 118 42.97 -15.06 10.28
CA THR A 118 43.67 -13.87 10.78
C THR A 118 45.09 -14.25 11.14
N GLY A 119 46.06 -13.60 10.52
CA GLY A 119 47.45 -13.94 10.75
C GLY A 119 48.43 -12.81 10.45
N ARG A 120 49.71 -13.18 10.50
CA ARG A 120 50.83 -12.34 10.07
C ARG A 120 51.78 -13.14 9.23
N TRP A 121 52.29 -12.53 8.16
CA TRP A 121 53.42 -13.08 7.43
C TRP A 121 54.71 -12.28 7.72
N PHE A 122 55.83 -12.95 7.62
CA PHE A 122 57.17 -12.44 7.90
C PHE A 122 58.06 -12.56 6.71
N ALA A 123 58.85 -11.50 6.44
CA ALA A 123 59.75 -11.47 5.29
C ALA A 123 61.11 -12.10 5.62
N GLY A 124 61.73 -12.69 4.60
CA GLY A 124 63.14 -13.08 4.62
C GLY A 124 64.06 -11.91 4.28
N SER A 125 65.35 -12.22 4.11
CA SER A 125 66.38 -11.24 3.75
C SER A 125 66.15 -10.59 2.37
N ASP A 126 65.33 -11.21 1.51
CA ASP A 126 64.95 -10.72 0.18
C ASP A 126 63.61 -9.97 0.16
N SER A 127 63.10 -9.61 1.34
CA SER A 127 61.81 -8.92 1.56
C SER A 127 60.59 -9.71 1.06
N ARG A 128 60.74 -11.00 0.74
CA ARG A 128 59.65 -11.89 0.35
C ARG A 128 59.08 -12.65 1.57
N PRO A 129 57.80 -12.99 1.58
CA PRO A 129 57.23 -13.81 2.63
C PRO A 129 57.93 -15.17 2.75
N VAL A 130 58.43 -15.51 3.94
CA VAL A 130 59.07 -16.82 4.21
C VAL A 130 58.31 -17.65 5.22
N ARG A 131 57.48 -17.01 6.05
CA ARG A 131 56.66 -17.70 7.07
C ARG A 131 55.40 -16.93 7.32
N ALA A 132 54.29 -17.60 7.57
CA ALA A 132 53.05 -17.02 8.04
C ALA A 132 52.47 -17.87 9.16
N HIS A 133 51.95 -17.22 10.18
CA HIS A 133 51.21 -17.89 11.25
C HIS A 133 49.99 -17.09 11.67
N GLY A 134 48.98 -17.77 12.20
CA GLY A 134 47.72 -17.15 12.56
C GLY A 134 46.73 -18.10 13.19
N LEU A 135 45.49 -17.65 13.15
CA LEU A 135 44.33 -18.35 13.66
C LEU A 135 43.31 -18.52 12.53
N VAL A 136 42.72 -19.68 12.45
CA VAL A 136 41.55 -19.98 11.62
C VAL A 136 40.34 -20.22 12.50
N ARG A 137 39.22 -19.67 12.13
CA ARG A 137 37.92 -19.88 12.78
C ARG A 137 36.91 -20.32 11.72
N VAL A 138 36.14 -21.36 12.03
CA VAL A 138 34.99 -21.76 11.22
C VAL A 138 33.86 -20.77 11.48
N ILE A 139 33.36 -20.14 10.41
CA ILE A 139 32.28 -19.14 10.47
C ILE A 139 31.10 -19.50 9.56
N THR A 140 30.98 -20.77 9.16
CA THR A 140 29.99 -21.23 8.18
C THR A 140 28.58 -20.74 8.52
N ASP A 141 28.09 -21.05 9.71
CA ASP A 141 26.73 -20.66 10.10
C ASP A 141 26.54 -19.14 10.12
N ARG A 142 27.52 -18.39 10.66
CA ARG A 142 27.48 -16.93 10.70
C ARG A 142 27.49 -16.34 9.29
N TYR A 143 28.40 -16.79 8.43
CA TYR A 143 28.55 -16.29 7.07
C TYR A 143 27.33 -16.59 6.20
N GLU A 144 26.76 -17.79 6.32
CA GLU A 144 25.53 -18.17 5.64
C GLU A 144 24.33 -17.40 6.15
N ALA A 145 24.24 -17.16 7.47
CA ALA A 145 23.19 -16.34 8.04
C ALA A 145 23.27 -14.87 7.55
N GLU A 146 24.47 -14.28 7.56
CA GLU A 146 24.72 -12.94 7.04
C GLU A 146 24.38 -12.85 5.53
N ARG A 147 24.81 -13.83 4.73
CA ARG A 147 24.44 -13.92 3.29
C ARG A 147 22.92 -14.08 3.09
N ARG A 148 22.27 -14.88 3.92
CA ARG A 148 20.83 -15.08 3.88
C ARG A 148 20.10 -13.79 4.21
N LEU A 149 20.50 -13.10 5.27
CA LEU A 149 19.97 -11.79 5.66
C LEU A 149 20.19 -10.75 4.57
N ALA A 150 21.40 -10.67 3.98
CA ALA A 150 21.70 -9.80 2.87
C ALA A 150 20.84 -10.10 1.63
N ARG A 151 20.59 -11.38 1.35
CA ARG A 151 19.75 -11.82 0.24
C ARG A 151 18.27 -11.51 0.50
N GLN A 152 17.77 -11.77 1.71
CA GLN A 152 16.41 -11.40 2.13
C GLN A 152 16.20 -9.88 2.16
N SER A 153 17.25 -9.12 2.49
CA SER A 153 17.22 -7.67 2.44
C SER A 153 17.13 -7.11 1.01
N ARG A 154 17.57 -7.85 -0.03
CA ARG A 154 17.61 -7.37 -1.43
C ARG A 154 16.49 -7.87 -2.30
N TYR A 155 15.99 -9.08 -2.05
CA TYR A 155 15.06 -9.76 -2.94
C TYR A 155 13.74 -10.05 -2.25
N ASP A 156 12.66 -10.05 -3.02
CA ASP A 156 11.35 -10.52 -2.60
C ASP A 156 11.35 -12.04 -2.47
N ALA A 157 10.90 -12.56 -1.33
CA ALA A 157 10.99 -13.99 -1.02
C ALA A 157 10.08 -14.86 -1.91
N LEU A 158 8.95 -14.33 -2.39
CA LEU A 158 8.00 -15.06 -3.23
C LEU A 158 8.48 -15.17 -4.67
N THR A 159 8.97 -14.08 -5.24
CA THR A 159 9.24 -13.97 -6.69
C THR A 159 10.71 -14.06 -7.04
N GLY A 160 11.61 -13.92 -6.06
CA GLY A 160 13.05 -13.79 -6.31
C GLY A 160 13.44 -12.53 -7.10
N ALA A 161 12.52 -11.63 -7.37
CA ALA A 161 12.78 -10.31 -7.94
C ALA A 161 13.41 -9.38 -6.90
N LEU A 162 14.02 -8.26 -7.32
CA LEU A 162 14.45 -7.24 -6.37
C LEU A 162 13.26 -6.77 -5.52
N ASN A 163 13.53 -6.36 -4.29
CA ASN A 163 12.53 -5.64 -3.53
C ASN A 163 12.50 -4.15 -3.93
N ARG A 164 11.45 -3.45 -3.48
CA ARG A 164 11.25 -2.02 -3.77
C ARG A 164 12.45 -1.14 -3.38
N VAL A 165 13.07 -1.41 -2.23
CA VAL A 165 14.15 -0.59 -1.69
C VAL A 165 15.36 -0.62 -2.63
N HIS A 166 15.82 -1.81 -2.98
CA HIS A 166 17.00 -1.97 -3.86
C HIS A 166 16.73 -1.53 -5.30
N PHE A 167 15.48 -1.64 -5.75
CA PHE A 167 15.09 -1.08 -7.06
C PHE A 167 15.22 0.44 -7.09
N VAL A 168 14.76 1.13 -6.04
CA VAL A 168 14.90 2.59 -5.89
C VAL A 168 16.36 2.99 -5.83
N GLU A 169 17.16 2.32 -4.98
CA GLU A 169 18.61 2.57 -4.86
C GLU A 169 19.34 2.41 -6.20
N HIS A 170 18.97 1.41 -6.99
CA HIS A 170 19.56 1.19 -8.30
C HIS A 170 19.29 2.36 -9.25
N ILE A 171 18.04 2.82 -9.33
CA ILE A 171 17.68 3.98 -10.15
C ILE A 171 18.43 5.23 -9.69
N GLU A 172 18.45 5.50 -8.38
CA GLU A 172 19.15 6.66 -7.82
C GLU A 172 20.67 6.64 -8.12
N SER A 173 21.28 5.46 -8.15
CA SER A 173 22.70 5.31 -8.48
C SER A 173 23.02 5.57 -9.94
N LEU A 174 22.10 5.31 -10.87
CA LEU A 174 22.28 5.46 -12.31
C LEU A 174 21.96 6.87 -12.83
N LEU A 175 20.99 7.54 -12.24
CA LEU A 175 20.49 8.83 -12.72
C LEU A 175 21.56 9.90 -12.90
N PRO A 176 22.52 10.12 -11.94
CA PRO A 176 23.55 11.16 -12.09
C PRO A 176 24.46 10.94 -13.31
N GLU A 177 24.78 9.68 -13.62
CA GLU A 177 25.60 9.34 -14.77
C GLU A 177 24.82 9.52 -16.08
N SER A 178 23.58 9.05 -16.12
CA SER A 178 22.68 9.18 -17.26
C SER A 178 22.41 10.66 -17.59
N MET A 179 22.22 11.50 -16.57
CA MET A 179 22.05 12.95 -16.77
C MET A 179 23.30 13.60 -17.37
N ARG A 180 24.52 13.18 -16.99
CA ARG A 180 25.78 13.71 -17.50
C ARG A 180 26.09 13.24 -18.93
N LYS A 181 25.79 11.97 -19.23
CA LYS A 181 26.14 11.34 -20.51
C LYS A 181 25.02 11.44 -21.57
N GLY A 182 23.84 11.97 -21.20
CA GLY A 182 22.69 12.02 -22.09
C GLY A 182 22.03 10.65 -22.34
N GLY A 183 22.25 9.68 -21.44
CA GLY A 183 21.62 8.38 -21.49
C GLY A 183 20.10 8.46 -21.19
N CYS A 184 19.35 7.49 -21.69
CA CYS A 184 17.94 7.34 -21.34
C CYS A 184 17.64 5.89 -20.93
N HIS A 185 16.73 5.73 -19.99
CA HIS A 185 16.25 4.45 -19.51
C HIS A 185 14.72 4.52 -19.38
N ALA A 186 14.06 3.39 -19.24
CA ALA A 186 12.63 3.39 -18.97
C ALA A 186 12.33 2.69 -17.64
N VAL A 187 11.35 3.24 -16.93
CA VAL A 187 10.75 2.62 -15.74
C VAL A 187 9.29 2.30 -16.05
N LEU A 188 8.92 1.04 -15.87
CA LEU A 188 7.56 0.57 -16.07
C LEU A 188 7.01 0.08 -14.73
N LEU A 189 5.74 0.34 -14.46
CA LEU A 189 4.98 -0.32 -13.40
C LEU A 189 3.91 -1.21 -14.03
N ALA A 190 4.01 -2.50 -13.77
CA ALA A 190 3.07 -3.51 -14.23
C ALA A 190 2.19 -3.99 -13.07
N GLY A 191 0.90 -3.80 -13.16
CA GLY A 191 -0.09 -4.28 -12.19
C GLY A 191 -0.83 -5.51 -12.72
N ILE A 192 -0.92 -6.56 -11.91
CA ILE A 192 -1.76 -7.72 -12.20
C ILE A 192 -3.21 -7.31 -12.06
N ASP A 193 -4.01 -7.57 -13.09
CA ASP A 193 -5.44 -7.26 -13.07
C ASP A 193 -6.24 -8.34 -12.34
N ASN A 194 -7.31 -7.93 -11.69
CA ASN A 194 -8.28 -8.81 -11.00
C ASN A 194 -7.69 -9.79 -9.98
N LEU A 195 -6.48 -9.56 -9.45
CA LEU A 195 -5.86 -10.46 -8.46
C LEU A 195 -6.73 -10.63 -7.21
N ALA A 196 -7.45 -9.59 -6.77
CA ALA A 196 -8.35 -9.67 -5.62
C ALA A 196 -9.48 -10.68 -5.85
N VAL A 197 -10.10 -10.65 -7.03
CA VAL A 197 -11.17 -11.60 -7.43
C VAL A 197 -10.61 -13.03 -7.51
N LEU A 198 -9.40 -13.19 -8.03
CA LEU A 198 -8.74 -14.50 -8.09
C LEU A 198 -8.41 -15.03 -6.69
N ASN A 199 -7.96 -14.19 -5.78
CA ASN A 199 -7.71 -14.56 -4.37
C ASN A 199 -9.01 -14.97 -3.65
N GLU A 200 -10.09 -14.26 -3.90
CA GLU A 200 -11.40 -14.58 -3.34
C GLU A 200 -11.93 -15.92 -3.87
N ALA A 201 -11.77 -16.19 -5.17
CA ALA A 201 -12.25 -17.41 -5.80
C ALA A 201 -11.41 -18.66 -5.50
N TYR A 202 -10.06 -18.51 -5.43
CA TYR A 202 -9.12 -19.64 -5.38
C TYR A 202 -8.19 -19.65 -4.16
N GLY A 203 -8.23 -18.61 -3.33
CA GLY A 203 -7.36 -18.46 -2.16
C GLY A 203 -6.02 -17.78 -2.46
N TYR A 204 -5.40 -17.23 -1.41
CA TYR A 204 -4.15 -16.47 -1.49
C TYR A 204 -2.96 -17.29 -1.99
N ASP A 205 -2.90 -18.59 -1.67
CA ASP A 205 -1.82 -19.47 -2.13
C ASP A 205 -1.76 -19.57 -3.66
N VAL A 206 -2.94 -19.61 -4.32
CA VAL A 206 -3.03 -19.63 -5.79
C VAL A 206 -2.65 -18.27 -6.38
N GLY A 207 -3.01 -17.18 -5.70
CA GLY A 207 -2.58 -15.83 -6.04
C GLY A 207 -1.06 -15.68 -5.97
N ASP A 208 -0.42 -16.25 -4.97
CA ASP A 208 1.04 -16.25 -4.82
C ASP A 208 1.73 -17.05 -5.93
N GLU A 209 1.22 -18.24 -6.28
CA GLU A 209 1.71 -19.00 -7.44
C GLU A 209 1.58 -18.20 -8.74
N LEU A 210 0.47 -17.49 -8.93
CA LEU A 210 0.24 -16.64 -10.10
C LEU A 210 1.24 -15.49 -10.16
N ILE A 211 1.46 -14.80 -9.05
CA ILE A 211 2.43 -13.71 -8.93
C ILE A 211 3.85 -14.21 -9.29
N ALA A 212 4.26 -15.36 -8.76
CA ALA A 212 5.57 -15.94 -9.05
C ALA A 212 5.70 -16.31 -10.53
N ALA A 213 4.70 -16.96 -11.11
CA ALA A 213 4.70 -17.34 -12.52
C ALA A 213 4.73 -16.12 -13.47
N ILE A 214 4.05 -15.02 -13.12
CA ILE A 214 4.12 -13.76 -13.88
C ILE A 214 5.51 -13.15 -13.78
N ALA A 215 6.12 -13.13 -12.58
CA ALA A 215 7.48 -12.63 -12.41
C ALA A 215 8.48 -13.38 -13.31
N ASP A 216 8.37 -14.71 -13.39
CA ASP A 216 9.23 -15.54 -14.24
C ASP A 216 9.02 -15.28 -15.74
N ARG A 217 7.77 -15.11 -16.18
CA ARG A 217 7.48 -14.72 -17.57
C ARG A 217 8.04 -13.36 -17.92
N LEU A 218 7.84 -12.36 -17.06
CA LEU A 218 8.40 -11.03 -17.28
C LEU A 218 9.92 -11.08 -17.34
N ARG A 219 10.55 -11.85 -16.45
CA ARG A 219 12.01 -12.02 -16.40
C ARG A 219 12.55 -12.67 -17.66
N SER A 220 11.86 -13.65 -18.25
CA SER A 220 12.28 -14.33 -19.47
C SER A 220 12.32 -13.40 -20.70
N GLU A 221 11.56 -12.30 -20.67
CA GLU A 221 11.51 -11.29 -21.72
C GLU A 221 12.50 -10.12 -21.52
N MET A 222 13.25 -10.13 -20.41
CA MET A 222 14.18 -9.05 -20.05
C MET A 222 15.59 -9.30 -20.56
N ARG A 223 16.31 -8.22 -20.85
CA ARG A 223 17.73 -8.27 -21.23
C ARG A 223 18.60 -8.41 -19.98
N ALA A 224 19.87 -8.76 -20.17
CA ALA A 224 20.81 -8.98 -19.05
C ALA A 224 21.02 -7.78 -18.12
N ARG A 225 20.77 -6.55 -18.58
CA ARG A 225 20.88 -5.32 -17.78
C ARG A 225 19.56 -4.75 -17.30
N ASP A 226 18.46 -5.33 -17.76
CA ASP A 226 17.14 -4.95 -17.27
C ASP A 226 16.91 -5.54 -15.88
N LEU A 227 16.11 -4.86 -15.05
CA LEU A 227 15.82 -5.32 -13.70
C LEU A 227 14.32 -5.41 -13.47
N ILE A 228 13.92 -6.42 -12.72
CA ILE A 228 12.56 -6.60 -12.21
C ILE A 228 12.56 -6.55 -10.70
N ALA A 229 11.59 -5.84 -10.15
CA ALA A 229 11.34 -5.79 -8.71
C ALA A 229 9.87 -6.03 -8.39
N ARG A 230 9.60 -6.62 -7.26
CA ARG A 230 8.26 -6.60 -6.67
C ARG A 230 8.05 -5.28 -5.95
N TYR A 231 7.24 -4.40 -6.52
CA TYR A 231 7.05 -3.05 -6.02
C TYR A 231 6.02 -2.96 -4.89
N ALA A 232 4.91 -3.68 -5.03
CA ALA A 232 3.85 -3.83 -4.03
C ALA A 232 3.05 -5.10 -4.33
N GLY A 233 2.17 -5.54 -3.46
CA GLY A 233 1.38 -6.77 -3.54
C GLY A 233 1.20 -7.39 -4.94
N ASN A 234 0.44 -6.71 -5.80
CA ASN A 234 0.16 -7.13 -7.18
C ASN A 234 0.91 -6.32 -8.25
N LYS A 235 1.95 -5.55 -7.88
CA LYS A 235 2.67 -4.67 -8.81
C LYS A 235 4.14 -5.05 -8.94
N PHE A 236 4.64 -5.08 -10.17
CA PHE A 236 6.05 -5.20 -10.52
C PHE A 236 6.57 -3.86 -11.04
N ALA A 237 7.81 -3.53 -10.68
CA ALA A 237 8.56 -2.45 -11.29
C ALA A 237 9.64 -3.04 -12.20
N LEU A 238 9.74 -2.51 -13.42
CA LEU A 238 10.70 -2.94 -14.43
C LEU A 238 11.58 -1.75 -14.78
N PHE A 239 12.89 -1.94 -14.74
CA PHE A 239 13.87 -0.98 -15.23
C PHE A 239 14.46 -1.52 -16.52
N LEU A 240 14.44 -0.72 -17.58
CA LEU A 240 14.96 -1.07 -18.90
C LEU A 240 16.16 -0.17 -19.20
N ASP A 241 17.33 -0.79 -19.30
CA ASP A 241 18.58 -0.09 -19.57
C ASP A 241 18.64 0.39 -21.03
N ALA A 242 19.22 1.57 -21.24
CA ALA A 242 19.39 2.19 -22.57
C ALA A 242 18.11 2.13 -23.41
N CYS A 243 17.00 2.63 -22.89
CA CYS A 243 15.66 2.49 -23.45
C CYS A 243 14.99 3.84 -23.64
N ASN A 244 14.68 4.20 -24.88
CA ASN A 244 13.93 5.39 -25.26
C ASN A 244 12.41 5.13 -25.27
N SER A 245 11.61 6.14 -25.61
CA SER A 245 10.13 6.06 -25.60
C SER A 245 9.59 4.99 -26.57
N GLU A 246 10.15 4.88 -27.77
CA GLU A 246 9.72 3.90 -28.77
C GLU A 246 10.05 2.48 -28.32
N GLN A 247 11.26 2.28 -27.82
CA GLN A 247 11.69 1.00 -27.26
C GLN A 247 10.90 0.59 -26.02
N MET A 248 10.52 1.57 -25.19
CA MET A 248 9.63 1.35 -24.05
C MET A 248 8.26 0.84 -24.48
N ASN A 249 7.66 1.47 -25.52
CA ASN A 249 6.38 1.02 -26.06
C ASN A 249 6.44 -0.41 -26.60
N MET A 250 7.51 -0.74 -27.32
CA MET A 250 7.75 -2.11 -27.82
C MET A 250 7.94 -3.12 -26.68
N ALA A 251 8.70 -2.76 -25.66
CA ALA A 251 8.93 -3.62 -24.50
C ALA A 251 7.63 -3.84 -23.72
N ALA A 252 6.85 -2.81 -23.50
CA ALA A 252 5.55 -2.91 -22.82
C ALA A 252 4.59 -3.85 -23.58
N ALA A 253 4.49 -3.69 -24.92
CA ALA A 253 3.67 -4.58 -25.75
C ALA A 253 4.15 -6.05 -25.64
N ARG A 254 5.47 -6.31 -25.61
CA ARG A 254 6.03 -7.64 -25.43
C ARG A 254 5.69 -8.22 -24.06
N PHE A 255 5.80 -7.43 -22.99
CA PHE A 255 5.43 -7.87 -21.63
C PHE A 255 3.94 -8.19 -21.50
N LEU A 256 3.07 -7.40 -22.10
CA LEU A 256 1.63 -7.68 -22.14
C LEU A 256 1.37 -9.00 -22.88
N ALA A 257 1.95 -9.15 -24.09
CA ALA A 257 1.77 -10.33 -24.90
C ALA A 257 2.30 -11.60 -24.25
N CYS A 258 3.43 -11.58 -23.54
CA CYS A 258 4.01 -12.77 -22.92
C CYS A 258 3.14 -13.31 -21.78
N VAL A 259 2.42 -12.45 -21.06
CA VAL A 259 1.52 -12.89 -19.99
C VAL A 259 0.20 -13.41 -20.57
N GLU A 260 -0.33 -12.78 -21.61
CA GLU A 260 -1.59 -13.15 -22.25
C GLU A 260 -1.45 -14.44 -23.13
N ALA A 261 -0.27 -14.69 -23.70
CA ALA A 261 -0.04 -15.74 -24.69
C ALA A 261 -0.50 -17.15 -24.27
N ALA A 262 -0.43 -17.46 -22.98
CA ALA A 262 -0.92 -18.74 -22.46
C ALA A 262 -1.31 -18.65 -20.99
N PRO A 263 -2.35 -19.36 -20.56
CA PRO A 263 -2.72 -19.45 -19.14
C PRO A 263 -1.55 -19.96 -18.28
N LEU A 264 -1.46 -19.45 -17.06
CA LEU A 264 -0.44 -19.79 -16.08
C LEU A 264 -0.82 -21.07 -15.33
N ALA A 265 0.14 -21.98 -15.19
CA ALA A 265 -0.07 -23.22 -14.44
C ALA A 265 -0.04 -22.94 -12.93
N THR A 266 -1.08 -23.40 -12.24
CA THR A 266 -1.19 -23.36 -10.78
C THR A 266 -1.66 -24.72 -10.26
N LYS A 267 -1.60 -24.93 -8.96
CA LYS A 267 -2.07 -26.18 -8.32
C LYS A 267 -3.55 -26.51 -8.57
N VAL A 268 -4.37 -25.49 -8.86
CA VAL A 268 -5.82 -25.66 -9.15
C VAL A 268 -6.12 -25.74 -10.66
N GLY A 269 -5.08 -25.66 -11.51
CA GLY A 269 -5.22 -25.70 -12.97
C GLY A 269 -4.60 -24.49 -13.66
N LYS A 270 -5.01 -24.25 -14.90
CA LYS A 270 -4.51 -23.14 -15.72
C LYS A 270 -5.38 -21.90 -15.55
N ILE A 271 -4.79 -20.79 -15.13
CA ILE A 271 -5.48 -19.52 -14.91
C ILE A 271 -4.97 -18.49 -15.94
N ALA A 272 -5.90 -17.80 -16.59
CA ALA A 272 -5.58 -16.64 -17.44
C ALA A 272 -5.33 -15.41 -16.56
N ALA A 273 -4.30 -14.65 -16.89
CA ALA A 273 -4.01 -13.38 -16.23
C ALA A 273 -3.76 -12.29 -17.28
N SER A 274 -4.03 -11.05 -16.90
CA SER A 274 -3.73 -9.86 -17.68
C SER A 274 -2.94 -8.86 -16.85
N LEU A 275 -2.20 -7.99 -17.55
CA LEU A 275 -1.44 -6.91 -16.95
C LEU A 275 -1.95 -5.55 -17.43
N ARG A 276 -1.77 -4.57 -16.59
CA ARG A 276 -1.83 -3.16 -16.96
C ARG A 276 -0.45 -2.56 -16.70
N ILE A 277 0.07 -1.78 -17.65
CA ILE A 277 1.42 -1.23 -17.55
C ILE A 277 1.38 0.28 -17.72
N GLY A 278 2.03 1.01 -16.80
CA GLY A 278 2.34 2.42 -16.93
C GLY A 278 3.84 2.61 -17.09
N GLY A 279 4.27 3.51 -17.98
CA GLY A 279 5.68 3.68 -18.30
C GLY A 279 6.14 5.13 -18.36
N VAL A 280 7.42 5.36 -18.01
CA VAL A 280 8.07 6.67 -18.01
C VAL A 280 9.52 6.54 -18.50
N VAL A 281 10.00 7.53 -19.26
CA VAL A 281 11.39 7.60 -19.69
C VAL A 281 12.17 8.55 -18.79
N ILE A 282 13.29 8.07 -18.26
CA ILE A 282 14.17 8.82 -17.36
C ILE A 282 15.55 9.08 -17.98
N PRO A 283 16.22 10.19 -17.68
CA PRO A 283 15.85 11.22 -16.71
C PRO A 283 14.89 12.30 -17.24
N GLN A 284 14.44 12.24 -18.50
CA GLN A 284 13.65 13.28 -19.15
C GLN A 284 12.32 13.56 -18.44
N GLN A 285 11.64 12.49 -18.01
CA GLN A 285 10.33 12.54 -17.36
C GLN A 285 10.40 12.18 -15.86
N GLY A 286 11.61 12.12 -15.26
CA GLY A 286 11.79 11.84 -13.83
C GLY A 286 13.25 11.94 -13.44
N ARG A 287 13.60 12.98 -12.65
CA ARG A 287 14.98 13.27 -12.24
C ARG A 287 15.36 12.63 -10.90
N SER A 288 14.46 11.88 -10.30
CA SER A 288 14.67 11.03 -9.11
C SER A 288 13.90 9.74 -9.27
N ALA A 289 14.28 8.69 -8.57
CA ALA A 289 13.55 7.43 -8.57
C ALA A 289 12.11 7.61 -8.09
N GLN A 290 11.90 8.45 -7.10
CA GLN A 290 10.57 8.77 -6.58
C GLN A 290 9.68 9.43 -7.64
N ALA A 291 10.20 10.44 -8.35
CA ALA A 291 9.46 11.09 -9.44
C ALA A 291 9.15 10.12 -10.58
N ALA A 292 10.13 9.28 -10.98
CA ALA A 292 9.93 8.28 -12.02
C ALA A 292 8.84 7.28 -11.67
N LEU A 293 8.90 6.71 -10.47
CA LEU A 293 7.90 5.76 -9.99
C LEU A 293 6.51 6.39 -9.84
N HIS A 294 6.46 7.62 -9.37
CA HIS A 294 5.20 8.37 -9.27
C HIS A 294 4.56 8.57 -10.66
N HIS A 295 5.34 9.02 -11.65
CA HIS A 295 4.84 9.20 -13.01
C HIS A 295 4.43 7.86 -13.66
N ALA A 296 5.17 6.78 -13.39
CA ALA A 296 4.77 5.45 -13.84
C ALA A 296 3.46 4.97 -13.16
N GLU A 297 3.23 5.31 -11.88
CA GLU A 297 1.96 5.02 -11.20
C GLU A 297 0.79 5.82 -11.80
N GLU A 298 1.00 7.08 -12.12
CA GLU A 298 -0.01 7.91 -12.82
C GLU A 298 -0.39 7.33 -14.19
N ALA A 299 0.62 6.90 -14.95
CA ALA A 299 0.41 6.23 -16.22
C ALA A 299 -0.33 4.90 -16.05
N LEU A 300 0.04 4.11 -15.04
CA LEU A 300 -0.65 2.87 -14.70
C LEU A 300 -2.12 3.11 -14.28
N ALA A 301 -2.39 4.15 -13.50
CA ALA A 301 -3.75 4.50 -13.12
C ALA A 301 -4.61 4.91 -14.33
N ALA A 302 -4.01 5.54 -15.35
CA ALA A 302 -4.70 5.92 -16.58
C ALA A 302 -5.17 4.70 -17.40
N THR A 303 -4.51 3.54 -17.29
CA THR A 303 -4.91 2.30 -17.98
C THR A 303 -6.27 1.77 -17.53
N ARG A 304 -6.77 2.12 -16.33
CA ARG A 304 -8.08 1.68 -15.82
C ARG A 304 -9.24 2.06 -16.76
N ARG A 305 -9.08 3.12 -17.54
CA ARG A 305 -10.10 3.58 -18.50
C ARG A 305 -10.08 2.82 -19.82
N SER A 306 -8.98 2.10 -20.09
CA SER A 306 -8.76 1.40 -21.38
C SER A 306 -9.11 -0.09 -21.33
N GLY A 307 -9.54 -0.63 -20.17
CA GLY A 307 -9.77 -2.05 -19.98
C GLY A 307 -8.49 -2.83 -19.61
N GLY A 308 -8.61 -4.16 -19.43
CA GLY A 308 -7.47 -5.03 -19.13
C GLY A 308 -6.45 -5.10 -20.27
N ASN A 309 -5.25 -5.58 -19.98
CA ASN A 309 -4.12 -5.78 -20.90
C ASN A 309 -3.75 -4.54 -21.72
N SER A 310 -3.44 -3.45 -21.04
CA SER A 310 -3.19 -2.14 -21.66
C SER A 310 -1.92 -1.48 -21.13
N PHE A 311 -1.32 -0.65 -22.00
CA PHE A 311 -0.15 0.16 -21.68
C PHE A 311 -0.44 1.65 -21.92
N VAL A 312 0.01 2.49 -20.99
CA VAL A 312 0.00 3.95 -21.14
C VAL A 312 1.39 4.50 -20.82
N ALA A 313 1.97 5.25 -21.73
CA ALA A 313 3.16 6.03 -21.47
C ALA A 313 2.79 7.32 -20.73
N TYR A 314 3.60 7.70 -19.74
CA TYR A 314 3.43 8.96 -19.04
C TYR A 314 3.55 10.14 -20.01
N THR A 315 2.60 11.02 -19.93
CA THR A 315 2.62 12.30 -20.64
C THR A 315 2.41 13.41 -19.62
N PRO A 316 3.33 14.37 -19.47
CA PRO A 316 3.14 15.51 -18.58
C PRO A 316 1.83 16.24 -18.91
N SER A 317 1.05 16.58 -17.89
CA SER A 317 -0.22 17.27 -18.06
C SER A 317 -0.38 18.30 -16.95
N LEU A 318 -0.24 19.58 -17.30
CA LEU A 318 -0.44 20.71 -16.40
C LEU A 318 -1.83 20.64 -15.73
N VAL A 319 -2.86 20.30 -16.50
CA VAL A 319 -4.23 20.15 -15.99
C VAL A 319 -4.33 19.07 -14.90
N ARG A 320 -3.57 17.99 -15.02
CA ARG A 320 -3.55 16.90 -14.03
C ARG A 320 -2.82 17.33 -12.76
N ASP A 321 -1.70 18.03 -12.93
CA ASP A 321 -0.90 18.53 -11.80
C ASP A 321 -1.66 19.59 -11.02
N GLU A 322 -2.32 20.53 -11.72
CA GLU A 322 -3.21 21.53 -11.12
C GLU A 322 -4.39 20.87 -10.37
N ARG A 323 -5.02 19.87 -10.97
CA ARG A 323 -6.11 19.14 -10.33
C ARG A 323 -5.65 18.40 -9.06
N ARG A 324 -4.43 17.84 -9.09
CA ARG A 324 -3.85 17.17 -7.92
C ARG A 324 -3.56 18.16 -6.79
N LEU A 325 -2.93 19.30 -7.10
CA LEU A 325 -2.70 20.36 -6.13
C LEU A 325 -4.02 20.88 -5.57
N SER A 326 -5.03 21.06 -6.40
CA SER A 326 -6.37 21.45 -5.97
C SER A 326 -7.00 20.43 -5.00
N ILE A 327 -6.86 19.12 -5.27
CA ILE A 327 -7.34 18.08 -4.35
C ILE A 327 -6.59 18.12 -3.01
N LEU A 328 -5.27 18.30 -3.03
CA LEU A 328 -4.47 18.41 -1.81
C LEU A 328 -4.87 19.62 -0.98
N HIS A 329 -4.94 20.82 -1.58
CA HIS A 329 -5.37 22.04 -0.89
C HIS A 329 -6.78 21.93 -0.33
N ALA A 330 -7.72 21.35 -1.10
CA ALA A 330 -9.08 21.15 -0.64
C ALA A 330 -9.14 20.13 0.53
N SER A 331 -8.32 19.07 0.50
CA SER A 331 -8.23 18.11 1.61
C SER A 331 -7.67 18.75 2.88
N ASP A 332 -6.61 19.56 2.76
CA ASP A 332 -6.01 20.28 3.89
C ASP A 332 -7.04 21.26 4.49
N GLU A 333 -7.80 21.99 3.65
CA GLU A 333 -8.85 22.90 4.09
C GLU A 333 -10.00 22.16 4.80
N ILE A 334 -10.42 20.98 4.29
CA ILE A 334 -11.44 20.15 4.95
C ILE A 334 -10.97 19.73 6.35
N VAL A 335 -9.72 19.26 6.48
CA VAL A 335 -9.15 18.86 7.77
C VAL A 335 -9.05 20.05 8.72
N ALA A 336 -8.57 21.20 8.24
CA ALA A 336 -8.49 22.43 9.03
C ALA A 336 -9.87 22.90 9.49
N ALA A 337 -10.88 22.84 8.60
CA ALA A 337 -12.25 23.20 8.92
C ALA A 337 -12.91 22.27 9.94
N LEU A 338 -12.64 20.95 9.85
CA LEU A 338 -13.09 19.98 10.85
C LEU A 338 -12.51 20.29 12.23
N ASN A 339 -11.20 20.52 12.31
CA ASN A 339 -10.48 20.78 13.56
C ASN A 339 -10.90 22.11 14.19
N ALA A 340 -11.16 23.14 13.38
CA ALA A 340 -11.59 24.46 13.84
C ALA A 340 -13.11 24.61 14.01
N ALA A 341 -13.88 23.53 13.89
CA ALA A 341 -15.35 23.53 13.92
C ALA A 341 -15.99 24.50 12.90
N ARG A 342 -15.33 24.74 11.75
CA ARG A 342 -15.81 25.61 10.65
C ARG A 342 -16.73 24.89 9.66
N ILE A 343 -17.10 23.63 9.92
CA ILE A 343 -18.20 22.96 9.23
C ILE A 343 -19.48 23.27 9.98
N THR A 344 -20.43 23.87 9.26
CA THR A 344 -21.73 24.30 9.72
C THR A 344 -22.82 23.68 8.85
N LEU A 345 -24.08 23.84 9.23
CA LEU A 345 -25.21 23.34 8.47
C LEU A 345 -26.10 24.49 7.95
N ALA A 346 -26.67 24.25 6.77
CA ALA A 346 -27.80 25.01 6.26
C ALA A 346 -29.00 24.08 6.15
N LEU A 347 -30.18 24.59 6.42
CA LEU A 347 -31.45 23.87 6.40
C LEU A 347 -32.24 24.28 5.17
N GLN A 348 -32.61 23.32 4.34
CA GLN A 348 -33.48 23.51 3.19
C GLN A 348 -34.87 22.93 3.51
N PRO A 349 -35.97 23.67 3.32
CA PRO A 349 -37.31 23.18 3.63
C PRO A 349 -37.77 22.13 2.60
N VAL A 350 -38.37 21.05 3.12
CA VAL A 350 -39.17 20.09 2.38
C VAL A 350 -40.62 20.27 2.81
N VAL A 351 -41.50 20.56 1.86
CA VAL A 351 -42.89 20.94 2.15
C VAL A 351 -43.88 19.86 1.77
N PHE A 352 -45.01 19.84 2.46
CA PHE A 352 -46.13 18.98 2.06
C PHE A 352 -46.71 19.44 0.72
N ALA A 353 -46.85 18.56 -0.27
CA ALA A 353 -47.37 18.88 -1.59
C ALA A 353 -48.83 19.41 -1.55
N LYS A 354 -49.68 18.87 -0.67
CA LYS A 354 -51.09 19.25 -0.56
C LYS A 354 -51.37 20.36 0.46
N ALA A 355 -50.63 20.36 1.57
CA ALA A 355 -50.91 21.26 2.71
C ALA A 355 -50.07 22.54 2.71
N GLY A 356 -48.96 22.57 1.98
CA GLY A 356 -48.10 23.75 1.81
C GLY A 356 -47.28 24.15 3.04
N GLY A 357 -47.28 23.37 4.11
CA GLY A 357 -46.45 23.58 5.28
C GLY A 357 -45.15 22.80 5.23
N ILE A 358 -44.16 23.18 6.05
CA ILE A 358 -42.89 22.48 6.17
C ILE A 358 -43.11 21.12 6.83
N ALA A 359 -42.67 20.04 6.18
CA ALA A 359 -42.72 18.68 6.68
C ALA A 359 -41.45 18.33 7.47
N PHE A 360 -40.30 18.68 6.93
CA PHE A 360 -38.98 18.54 7.53
C PHE A 360 -37.97 19.41 6.77
N TYR A 361 -36.74 19.46 7.23
CA TYR A 361 -35.64 20.15 6.57
C TYR A 361 -34.56 19.15 6.15
N GLU A 362 -33.89 19.38 5.02
CA GLU A 362 -32.64 18.72 4.71
C GLU A 362 -31.46 19.54 5.23
N ALA A 363 -30.53 18.88 5.93
CA ALA A 363 -29.30 19.48 6.44
C ALA A 363 -28.18 19.36 5.43
N LEU A 364 -27.76 20.48 4.89
CA LEU A 364 -26.71 20.58 3.90
C LEU A 364 -25.44 21.16 4.54
N ALA A 365 -24.32 20.47 4.39
CA ALA A 365 -23.03 20.93 4.92
C ALA A 365 -22.59 22.24 4.27
N ARG A 366 -21.97 23.12 5.06
CA ARG A 366 -21.29 24.34 4.61
C ARG A 366 -19.93 24.38 5.26
N LEU A 367 -18.88 24.53 4.46
CA LEU A 367 -17.53 24.73 4.97
C LEU A 367 -17.22 26.23 4.94
N ILE A 368 -16.85 26.77 6.07
CA ILE A 368 -16.41 28.17 6.17
C ILE A 368 -14.89 28.20 6.14
N THR A 369 -14.32 28.83 5.13
CA THR A 369 -12.87 28.99 5.00
C THR A 369 -12.32 29.95 6.06
N GLU A 370 -10.99 30.02 6.22
CA GLU A 370 -10.38 30.94 7.21
C GLU A 370 -10.67 32.41 6.91
N ASP A 371 -10.81 32.76 5.63
CA ASP A 371 -11.19 34.10 5.17
C ASP A 371 -12.71 34.36 5.19
N GLY A 372 -13.51 33.45 5.74
CA GLY A 372 -14.96 33.60 5.95
C GLY A 372 -15.83 33.30 4.73
N ARG A 373 -15.28 32.78 3.63
CA ARG A 373 -16.08 32.36 2.47
C ARG A 373 -16.78 31.05 2.75
N THR A 374 -17.97 30.87 2.19
CA THR A 374 -18.70 29.61 2.25
C THR A 374 -18.39 28.76 1.02
N VAL A 375 -17.92 27.54 1.23
CA VAL A 375 -17.73 26.53 0.20
C VAL A 375 -18.92 25.57 0.23
N LEU A 376 -19.45 25.28 -0.95
CA LEU A 376 -20.65 24.47 -1.11
C LEU A 376 -20.36 22.96 -1.13
N PRO A 377 -21.35 22.11 -0.84
CA PRO A 377 -21.21 20.66 -0.86
C PRO A 377 -20.62 20.11 -2.17
N ALA A 378 -21.05 20.61 -3.33
CA ALA A 378 -20.58 20.18 -4.64
C ALA A 378 -19.06 20.31 -4.83
N ASP A 379 -18.42 21.25 -4.14
CA ASP A 379 -16.97 21.47 -4.21
C ASP A 379 -16.20 20.63 -3.17
N ILE A 380 -16.85 20.26 -2.06
CA ILE A 380 -16.24 19.57 -0.92
C ILE A 380 -16.34 18.05 -1.08
N PHE A 381 -17.53 17.51 -1.33
CA PHE A 381 -17.81 16.07 -1.27
C PHE A 381 -17.01 15.24 -2.27
N PRO A 382 -16.80 15.64 -3.54
CA PRO A 382 -16.00 14.86 -4.47
C PRO A 382 -14.53 14.70 -4.05
N VAL A 383 -14.00 15.67 -3.28
CA VAL A 383 -12.65 15.58 -2.70
C VAL A 383 -12.67 14.73 -1.44
N ALA A 384 -13.63 14.97 -0.54
CA ALA A 384 -13.78 14.24 0.72
C ALA A 384 -13.97 12.74 0.49
N GLU A 385 -14.77 12.33 -0.49
CA GLU A 385 -14.94 10.92 -0.88
C GLU A 385 -13.64 10.29 -1.38
N LYS A 386 -12.93 10.96 -2.29
CA LYS A 386 -11.65 10.46 -2.85
C LYS A 386 -10.56 10.31 -1.79
N THR A 387 -10.60 11.16 -0.76
CA THR A 387 -9.58 11.20 0.29
C THR A 387 -10.00 10.47 1.57
N GLY A 388 -11.24 9.92 1.62
CA GLY A 388 -11.79 9.21 2.77
C GLY A 388 -12.20 10.13 3.93
N LEU A 389 -12.23 11.46 3.71
CA LEU A 389 -12.62 12.45 4.72
C LEU A 389 -14.14 12.57 4.90
N VAL A 390 -14.91 12.04 3.95
CA VAL A 390 -16.38 12.16 3.95
C VAL A 390 -17.01 11.66 5.25
N ARG A 391 -16.54 10.56 5.82
CA ARG A 391 -17.04 10.04 7.10
C ARG A 391 -16.90 11.06 8.26
N LEU A 392 -15.81 11.82 8.27
CA LEU A 392 -15.59 12.83 9.31
C LEU A 392 -16.58 13.99 9.15
N ILE A 393 -16.91 14.34 7.91
CA ILE A 393 -17.95 15.34 7.62
C ILE A 393 -19.31 14.81 8.07
N ASP A 394 -19.68 13.58 7.70
CA ASP A 394 -20.96 12.97 8.06
C ASP A 394 -21.14 12.89 9.59
N HIS A 395 -20.08 12.50 10.31
CA HIS A 395 -20.09 12.48 11.77
C HIS A 395 -20.28 13.88 12.35
N ARG A 396 -19.62 14.89 11.78
CA ARG A 396 -19.78 16.27 12.23
C ARG A 396 -21.19 16.79 11.95
N MET A 397 -21.76 16.44 10.79
CA MET A 397 -23.14 16.81 10.44
C MET A 397 -24.15 16.16 11.38
N LEU A 398 -23.97 14.89 11.73
CA LEU A 398 -24.80 14.22 12.75
C LEU A 398 -24.78 14.97 14.08
N ASP A 399 -23.59 15.31 14.58
CA ASP A 399 -23.45 16.02 15.85
C ASP A 399 -24.15 17.40 15.82
N LEU A 400 -24.04 18.12 14.70
CA LEU A 400 -24.70 19.42 14.51
C LEU A 400 -26.21 19.28 14.45
N VAL A 401 -26.74 18.34 13.69
CA VAL A 401 -28.20 18.13 13.54
C VAL A 401 -28.82 17.65 14.84
N VAL A 402 -28.17 16.73 15.55
CA VAL A 402 -28.64 16.26 16.87
C VAL A 402 -28.72 17.43 17.86
N ALA A 403 -27.73 18.34 17.87
CA ALA A 403 -27.76 19.54 18.71
C ALA A 403 -28.92 20.47 18.35
N GLU A 404 -29.24 20.66 17.06
CA GLU A 404 -30.39 21.45 16.61
C GLU A 404 -31.72 20.78 16.99
N LEU A 405 -31.86 19.48 16.80
CA LEU A 405 -33.04 18.71 17.18
C LEU A 405 -33.29 18.71 18.69
N ALA A 406 -32.22 18.73 19.49
CA ALA A 406 -32.32 18.85 20.94
C ALA A 406 -32.74 20.26 21.38
N ARG A 407 -32.37 21.32 20.64
CA ARG A 407 -32.70 22.72 20.90
C ARG A 407 -34.13 23.05 20.51
N ASP A 408 -34.58 22.56 19.36
CA ASP A 408 -35.93 22.82 18.83
C ASP A 408 -36.68 21.50 18.63
N THR A 409 -37.67 21.26 19.49
CA THR A 409 -38.48 20.05 19.49
C THR A 409 -39.50 19.99 18.33
N SER A 410 -39.73 21.10 17.62
CA SER A 410 -40.63 21.15 16.46
C SER A 410 -39.91 20.72 15.16
N LEU A 411 -38.56 20.77 15.12
CA LEU A 411 -37.81 20.44 13.95
C LEU A 411 -37.81 18.93 13.67
N ARG A 412 -37.85 18.59 12.37
CA ARG A 412 -37.52 17.30 11.79
C ARG A 412 -36.45 17.54 10.74
N VAL A 413 -35.38 16.75 10.74
CA VAL A 413 -34.22 17.00 9.88
C VAL A 413 -33.75 15.73 9.23
N ALA A 414 -33.46 15.80 7.92
CA ALA A 414 -32.78 14.79 7.15
C ALA A 414 -31.29 15.11 7.05
N ILE A 415 -30.43 14.09 7.16
CA ILE A 415 -28.97 14.20 6.98
C ILE A 415 -28.51 13.22 5.92
N ASN A 416 -27.59 13.66 5.09
CA ASN A 416 -26.90 12.81 4.13
C ASN A 416 -25.88 11.91 4.83
N ALA A 417 -25.82 10.65 4.45
CA ALA A 417 -24.82 9.69 4.89
C ALA A 417 -24.17 9.01 3.67
N SER A 418 -22.86 9.19 3.56
CA SER A 418 -22.08 8.55 2.48
C SER A 418 -22.05 7.02 2.61
N GLY A 419 -21.79 6.32 1.50
CA GLY A 419 -21.62 4.86 1.51
C GLY A 419 -20.51 4.39 2.46
N ALA A 420 -19.45 5.17 2.58
CA ALA A 420 -18.37 4.87 3.52
C ALA A 420 -18.81 4.96 4.99
N THR A 421 -19.78 5.81 5.30
CA THR A 421 -20.35 5.97 6.63
C THR A 421 -21.39 4.89 6.91
N VAL A 422 -22.30 4.63 5.97
CA VAL A 422 -23.38 3.64 6.13
C VAL A 422 -22.83 2.23 6.33
N LEU A 423 -21.73 1.88 5.64
CA LEU A 423 -21.08 0.58 5.74
C LEU A 423 -20.07 0.49 6.89
N ASP A 424 -19.85 1.54 7.65
CA ASP A 424 -19.00 1.50 8.85
C ASP A 424 -19.71 0.75 9.98
N ILE A 425 -19.07 -0.30 10.49
CA ILE A 425 -19.62 -1.16 11.57
C ILE A 425 -19.91 -0.38 12.87
N HIS A 426 -19.28 0.76 13.07
CA HIS A 426 -19.46 1.61 14.25
C HIS A 426 -20.53 2.68 14.08
N TRP A 427 -21.02 2.89 12.86
CA TRP A 427 -22.02 3.90 12.56
C TRP A 427 -23.34 3.72 13.35
N PRO A 428 -23.94 2.52 13.43
CA PRO A 428 -25.18 2.33 14.19
C PRO A 428 -25.02 2.65 15.68
N ASP A 429 -23.87 2.33 16.27
CA ASP A 429 -23.61 2.62 17.68
C ASP A 429 -23.45 4.12 17.92
N ARG A 430 -22.75 4.83 17.02
CA ARG A 430 -22.61 6.26 17.05
C ARG A 430 -23.97 6.96 16.91
N LEU A 431 -24.77 6.53 15.95
CA LEU A 431 -26.12 7.05 15.73
C LEU A 431 -27.00 6.85 16.98
N ARG A 432 -26.97 5.66 17.56
CA ARG A 432 -27.69 5.37 18.81
C ARG A 432 -27.25 6.26 19.96
N ALA A 433 -25.94 6.44 20.14
CA ALA A 433 -25.38 7.32 21.17
C ALA A 433 -25.80 8.78 20.95
N ALA A 434 -25.78 9.28 19.72
CA ALA A 434 -26.21 10.63 19.37
C ALA A 434 -27.71 10.83 19.65
N CYS A 435 -28.56 9.87 19.27
CA CYS A 435 -30.00 9.92 19.52
C CYS A 435 -30.38 9.75 21.00
N ALA A 436 -29.52 9.17 21.82
CA ALA A 436 -29.75 9.00 23.26
C ALA A 436 -29.67 10.33 24.05
N VAL A 437 -29.22 11.42 23.42
CA VAL A 437 -29.19 12.78 24.04
C VAL A 437 -30.60 13.26 24.42
N SER A 438 -31.61 12.92 23.58
CA SER A 438 -33.02 13.22 23.87
C SER A 438 -33.90 12.10 23.29
N PRO A 439 -34.90 11.59 24.06
CA PRO A 439 -35.69 10.42 23.66
C PRO A 439 -36.47 10.57 22.34
N ASP A 440 -36.78 11.80 21.93
CA ASP A 440 -37.59 12.11 20.74
C ASP A 440 -36.75 12.47 19.50
N VAL A 441 -35.43 12.62 19.65
CA VAL A 441 -34.52 12.99 18.54
C VAL A 441 -34.56 11.95 17.43
N ALA A 442 -34.49 10.66 17.77
CA ALA A 442 -34.48 9.57 16.78
C ALA A 442 -35.73 9.62 15.85
N GLY A 443 -36.92 9.84 16.40
CA GLY A 443 -38.15 9.90 15.60
C GLY A 443 -38.27 11.14 14.71
N ARG A 444 -37.39 12.14 14.88
CA ARG A 444 -37.35 13.39 14.10
C ARG A 444 -36.14 13.45 13.15
N LEU A 445 -35.24 12.49 13.22
CA LEU A 445 -34.10 12.35 12.35
C LEU A 445 -34.40 11.42 11.17
N ILE A 446 -34.03 11.84 9.98
CA ILE A 446 -34.07 11.04 8.76
C ILE A 446 -32.62 10.90 8.27
N VAL A 447 -32.17 9.70 7.88
CA VAL A 447 -30.86 9.49 7.27
C VAL A 447 -31.07 9.20 5.78
N GLU A 448 -30.45 10.01 4.93
CA GLU A 448 -30.51 9.90 3.48
C GLU A 448 -29.30 9.12 2.97
N ILE A 449 -29.53 8.13 2.12
CA ILE A 449 -28.50 7.29 1.48
C ILE A 449 -28.73 7.32 -0.03
N THR A 450 -27.65 7.51 -0.81
CA THR A 450 -27.79 7.54 -2.28
C THR A 450 -28.05 6.16 -2.86
N GLU A 451 -28.75 6.13 -4.00
CA GLU A 451 -29.00 4.90 -4.77
C GLU A 451 -27.72 4.15 -5.08
N THR A 452 -26.64 4.85 -5.50
CA THR A 452 -25.35 4.26 -5.82
C THR A 452 -24.70 3.53 -4.62
N CYS A 453 -24.83 4.09 -3.43
CA CYS A 453 -24.37 3.45 -2.19
C CYS A 453 -25.14 2.14 -1.95
N ALA A 454 -26.45 2.17 -2.10
CA ALA A 454 -27.32 1.03 -1.85
C ALA A 454 -27.04 -0.16 -2.78
N ILE A 455 -26.61 0.10 -4.03
CA ILE A 455 -26.32 -0.94 -5.02
C ILE A 455 -24.97 -1.60 -4.80
N ALA A 456 -23.98 -0.85 -4.28
CA ALA A 456 -22.61 -1.33 -4.13
C ALA A 456 -22.52 -2.62 -3.30
N ASP A 457 -23.31 -2.74 -2.23
CA ASP A 457 -23.50 -3.95 -1.44
C ASP A 457 -24.91 -3.95 -0.82
N LEU A 458 -25.86 -4.53 -1.54
CA LEU A 458 -27.28 -4.57 -1.15
C LEU A 458 -27.52 -5.24 0.21
N GLU A 459 -26.78 -6.31 0.50
CA GLU A 459 -26.97 -7.06 1.73
C GLU A 459 -26.43 -6.30 2.94
N ALA A 460 -25.24 -5.72 2.83
CA ALA A 460 -24.68 -4.91 3.90
C ALA A 460 -25.50 -3.64 4.12
N THR A 461 -25.94 -2.97 3.04
CA THR A 461 -26.80 -1.78 3.13
C THR A 461 -28.16 -2.12 3.76
N GLY A 462 -28.79 -3.23 3.39
CA GLY A 462 -30.04 -3.68 4.02
C GLY A 462 -29.89 -3.92 5.52
N ARG A 463 -28.79 -4.51 5.97
CA ARG A 463 -28.47 -4.65 7.40
C ARG A 463 -28.28 -3.30 8.09
N ALA A 464 -27.57 -2.37 7.43
CA ALA A 464 -27.35 -1.03 7.96
C ALA A 464 -28.67 -0.25 8.11
N ILE A 465 -29.55 -0.27 7.10
CA ILE A 465 -30.88 0.33 7.15
C ILE A 465 -31.68 -0.22 8.34
N ALA A 466 -31.76 -1.55 8.48
CA ALA A 466 -32.48 -2.18 9.58
C ALA A 466 -31.92 -1.77 10.96
N ALA A 467 -30.57 -1.63 11.07
CA ALA A 467 -29.92 -1.17 12.30
C ALA A 467 -30.24 0.29 12.64
N MET A 468 -30.29 1.18 11.63
CA MET A 468 -30.70 2.59 11.80
C MET A 468 -32.18 2.68 12.21
N GLN A 469 -33.07 1.96 11.56
CA GLN A 469 -34.49 1.89 11.90
C GLN A 469 -34.74 1.33 13.30
N ALA A 470 -33.94 0.36 13.75
CA ALA A 470 -33.97 -0.16 15.11
C ALA A 470 -33.57 0.90 16.17
N CYS A 471 -32.85 1.95 15.79
CA CYS A 471 -32.60 3.13 16.64
C CYS A 471 -33.78 4.12 16.66
N GLY A 472 -34.86 3.88 15.89
CA GLY A 472 -36.01 4.77 15.76
C GLY A 472 -35.86 5.86 14.70
N VAL A 473 -34.79 5.84 13.91
CA VAL A 473 -34.49 6.79 12.83
C VAL A 473 -35.16 6.33 11.54
N LYS A 474 -35.68 7.26 10.73
CA LYS A 474 -36.17 6.97 9.39
C LYS A 474 -35.04 6.98 8.39
N VAL A 475 -35.13 6.17 7.34
CA VAL A 475 -34.15 6.11 6.26
C VAL A 475 -34.81 6.48 4.93
N ALA A 476 -34.19 7.44 4.22
CA ALA A 476 -34.58 7.86 2.89
C ALA A 476 -33.59 7.36 1.85
N MET A 477 -34.08 6.97 0.68
CA MET A 477 -33.24 6.74 -0.49
C MET A 477 -33.22 7.99 -1.35
N ASP A 478 -32.02 8.49 -1.59
CA ASP A 478 -31.76 9.72 -2.33
C ASP A 478 -31.28 9.45 -3.77
N ASP A 479 -31.42 10.44 -4.66
CA ASP A 479 -31.06 10.40 -6.08
C ASP A 479 -31.68 9.23 -6.84
N PHE A 480 -32.89 8.81 -6.48
CA PHE A 480 -33.51 7.63 -7.08
C PHE A 480 -33.89 7.86 -8.55
N GLY A 481 -33.41 6.94 -9.39
CA GLY A 481 -33.61 6.98 -10.85
C GLY A 481 -32.36 7.37 -11.62
N SER A 482 -31.35 7.94 -10.99
CA SER A 482 -30.07 8.28 -11.64
C SER A 482 -29.14 7.08 -11.85
N GLY A 483 -29.38 5.98 -11.15
CA GLY A 483 -28.57 4.77 -11.13
C GLY A 483 -29.21 3.58 -11.85
N HIS A 484 -28.80 2.37 -11.47
CA HIS A 484 -29.22 1.11 -12.08
C HIS A 484 -29.98 0.20 -11.09
N THR A 485 -30.66 0.77 -10.09
CA THR A 485 -31.42 -0.05 -9.13
C THR A 485 -32.60 -0.71 -9.80
N SER A 486 -32.72 -2.04 -9.64
CA SER A 486 -33.93 -2.73 -10.03
C SER A 486 -35.03 -2.50 -8.98
N PHE A 487 -36.30 -2.46 -9.42
CA PHE A 487 -37.46 -2.40 -8.53
C PHE A 487 -37.47 -3.47 -7.43
N ARG A 488 -36.82 -4.61 -7.71
CA ARG A 488 -36.65 -5.70 -6.74
C ARG A 488 -35.76 -5.28 -5.57
N ASN A 489 -34.71 -4.49 -5.83
CA ASN A 489 -33.77 -4.03 -4.83
C ASN A 489 -34.42 -3.02 -3.89
N LEU A 490 -35.18 -2.06 -4.43
CA LEU A 490 -35.91 -1.08 -3.62
C LEU A 490 -36.85 -1.78 -2.61
N ARG A 491 -37.63 -2.78 -3.06
CA ARG A 491 -38.52 -3.55 -2.19
C ARG A 491 -37.78 -4.27 -1.06
N ASN A 492 -36.55 -4.72 -1.30
CA ASN A 492 -35.74 -5.45 -0.31
C ASN A 492 -35.12 -4.53 0.74
N LEU A 493 -34.81 -3.29 0.38
CA LEU A 493 -34.14 -2.32 1.26
C LEU A 493 -35.08 -1.71 2.32
N ARG A 494 -36.41 -1.73 2.10
CA ARG A 494 -37.42 -1.26 3.06
C ARG A 494 -37.16 0.15 3.60
N VAL A 495 -36.91 1.11 2.70
CA VAL A 495 -36.75 2.51 3.07
C VAL A 495 -38.07 3.17 3.48
N ASP A 496 -38.00 4.20 4.30
CA ASP A 496 -39.17 4.92 4.82
C ASP A 496 -39.59 6.10 3.92
N LEU A 497 -38.72 6.53 2.99
CA LEU A 497 -38.93 7.68 2.11
C LEU A 497 -38.14 7.49 0.82
N LEU A 498 -38.65 7.99 -0.29
CA LEU A 498 -37.99 7.98 -1.60
C LEU A 498 -37.86 9.41 -2.12
N LYS A 499 -36.65 9.83 -2.53
CA LYS A 499 -36.39 11.14 -3.15
C LYS A 499 -36.10 10.91 -4.64
N ILE A 500 -36.89 11.54 -5.50
CA ILE A 500 -36.70 11.47 -6.97
C ILE A 500 -35.65 12.50 -7.34
N ASP A 501 -34.59 12.06 -8.04
CA ASP A 501 -33.50 12.92 -8.51
C ASP A 501 -34.02 14.11 -9.33
N GLY A 502 -33.58 15.30 -8.92
CA GLY A 502 -33.95 16.57 -9.52
C GLY A 502 -33.68 16.68 -11.03
N ALA A 503 -32.72 15.93 -11.56
CA ALA A 503 -32.42 15.93 -12.99
C ALA A 503 -33.62 15.53 -13.86
N PHE A 504 -34.50 14.66 -13.36
CA PHE A 504 -35.74 14.27 -14.04
C PHE A 504 -36.87 15.28 -13.79
N VAL A 505 -36.87 15.94 -12.63
CA VAL A 505 -37.90 16.89 -12.25
C VAL A 505 -37.77 18.22 -12.99
N GLN A 506 -36.55 18.71 -13.21
CA GLN A 506 -36.29 19.98 -13.90
C GLN A 506 -36.84 20.07 -15.32
N ASN A 507 -36.98 18.95 -16.01
CA ASN A 507 -37.41 18.92 -17.41
C ASN A 507 -38.88 18.52 -17.59
N LEU A 508 -39.65 18.33 -16.51
CA LEU A 508 -41.03 17.83 -16.59
C LEU A 508 -41.95 18.66 -17.50
N ALA A 509 -41.78 19.99 -17.54
CA ALA A 509 -42.59 20.85 -18.41
C ALA A 509 -42.30 20.64 -19.91
N ARG A 510 -41.13 20.10 -20.28
CA ARG A 510 -40.60 20.07 -21.67
C ARG A 510 -40.35 18.68 -22.24
N SER A 511 -40.17 17.66 -21.38
CA SER A 511 -39.81 16.30 -21.78
C SER A 511 -40.94 15.31 -21.47
N GLU A 512 -41.51 14.69 -22.50
CA GLU A 512 -42.51 13.62 -22.36
C GLU A 512 -41.86 12.36 -21.75
N ASP A 513 -40.60 12.09 -22.09
CA ASP A 513 -39.87 10.94 -21.55
C ASP A 513 -39.66 11.07 -20.03
N ASP A 514 -39.25 12.27 -19.56
CA ASP A 514 -39.07 12.52 -18.13
C ASP A 514 -40.43 12.47 -17.39
N ARG A 515 -41.49 13.00 -18.00
CA ARG A 515 -42.85 12.83 -17.47
C ARG A 515 -43.25 11.37 -17.29
N PHE A 516 -43.05 10.57 -18.31
CA PHE A 516 -43.36 9.13 -18.25
C PHE A 516 -42.54 8.43 -17.18
N PHE A 517 -41.23 8.76 -17.12
CA PHE A 517 -40.31 8.16 -16.16
C PHE A 517 -40.68 8.52 -14.72
N VAL A 518 -40.81 9.82 -14.40
CA VAL A 518 -41.17 10.27 -13.05
C VAL A 518 -42.53 9.72 -12.63
N ARG A 519 -43.53 9.74 -13.52
CA ARG A 519 -44.84 9.15 -13.23
C ARG A 519 -44.74 7.66 -12.90
N THR A 520 -43.93 6.91 -13.64
CA THR A 520 -43.70 5.49 -13.38
C THR A 520 -43.07 5.29 -11.99
N LEU A 521 -42.14 6.12 -11.59
CA LEU A 521 -41.53 6.09 -10.25
C LEU A 521 -42.55 6.40 -9.15
N VAL A 522 -43.41 7.39 -9.37
CA VAL A 522 -44.48 7.75 -8.42
C VAL A 522 -45.48 6.58 -8.26
N ASP A 523 -45.93 5.99 -9.38
CA ASP A 523 -46.86 4.84 -9.34
C ASP A 523 -46.22 3.63 -8.64
N LEU A 524 -44.91 3.41 -8.84
CA LEU A 524 -44.15 2.36 -8.17
C LEU A 524 -44.08 2.57 -6.66
N ALA A 525 -43.70 3.77 -6.23
CA ALA A 525 -43.55 4.07 -4.81
C ALA A 525 -44.90 4.00 -4.09
N HIS A 526 -46.00 4.46 -4.71
CA HIS A 526 -47.34 4.28 -4.20
C HIS A 526 -47.72 2.79 -4.06
N HIS A 527 -47.35 1.96 -5.05
CA HIS A 527 -47.58 0.50 -4.97
C HIS A 527 -46.82 -0.15 -3.81
N LEU A 528 -45.65 0.42 -3.45
CA LEU A 528 -44.83 -0.03 -2.32
C LEU A 528 -45.18 0.65 -0.99
N GLU A 529 -46.15 1.55 -1.00
CA GLU A 529 -46.58 2.37 0.15
C GLU A 529 -45.44 3.20 0.73
N ILE A 530 -44.50 3.70 -0.11
CA ILE A 530 -43.37 4.52 0.27
C ILE A 530 -43.68 5.99 -0.09
N PRO A 531 -43.67 6.92 0.87
CA PRO A 531 -43.84 8.35 0.60
C PRO A 531 -42.74 8.90 -0.30
N ILE A 532 -43.06 9.92 -1.11
CA ILE A 532 -42.17 10.45 -2.15
C ILE A 532 -41.87 11.92 -1.94
N VAL A 533 -40.60 12.30 -2.12
CA VAL A 533 -40.15 13.68 -2.31
C VAL A 533 -39.76 13.88 -3.77
N ALA A 534 -40.25 14.93 -4.41
CA ALA A 534 -39.69 15.40 -5.67
C ALA A 534 -38.68 16.52 -5.38
N GLU A 535 -37.48 16.33 -5.89
CA GLU A 535 -36.39 17.30 -5.69
C GLU A 535 -36.33 18.32 -6.83
N TRP A 536 -35.59 19.43 -6.59
CA TRP A 536 -35.33 20.51 -7.51
C TRP A 536 -36.60 21.06 -8.20
N VAL A 537 -37.67 21.17 -7.44
CA VAL A 537 -38.90 21.82 -7.93
C VAL A 537 -38.64 23.32 -7.97
N GLU A 538 -38.45 23.87 -9.15
CA GLU A 538 -38.07 25.28 -9.36
C GLU A 538 -39.23 26.20 -9.77
N ASP A 539 -40.36 25.61 -10.24
CA ASP A 539 -41.49 26.36 -10.75
C ASP A 539 -42.84 25.75 -10.35
N ALA A 540 -43.91 26.58 -10.43
CA ALA A 540 -45.25 26.19 -10.08
C ALA A 540 -45.90 25.19 -11.05
N GLU A 541 -45.46 25.15 -12.32
CA GLU A 541 -45.99 24.22 -13.33
C GLU A 541 -45.56 22.78 -13.01
N SER A 542 -44.27 22.60 -12.72
CA SER A 542 -43.72 21.31 -12.27
C SER A 542 -44.36 20.85 -10.97
N ALA A 543 -44.54 21.76 -10.00
CA ALA A 543 -45.23 21.47 -8.74
C ALA A 543 -46.69 21.02 -8.95
N ALA A 544 -47.42 21.64 -9.87
CA ALA A 544 -48.80 21.24 -10.18
C ALA A 544 -48.88 19.85 -10.80
N ILE A 545 -48.01 19.56 -11.78
CA ILE A 545 -47.91 18.24 -12.43
C ILE A 545 -47.63 17.13 -11.39
N LEU A 546 -46.65 17.35 -10.53
CA LEU A 546 -46.25 16.39 -9.48
C LEU A 546 -47.35 16.21 -8.44
N SER A 547 -48.06 17.29 -8.07
CA SER A 547 -49.22 17.24 -7.16
C SER A 547 -50.36 16.39 -7.74
N ASP A 548 -50.65 16.52 -9.03
CA ASP A 548 -51.69 15.74 -9.73
C ASP A 548 -51.34 14.26 -9.79
N TRP A 549 -50.03 13.92 -9.82
CA TRP A 549 -49.60 12.52 -9.76
C TRP A 549 -49.56 11.96 -8.33
N GLY A 550 -49.74 12.79 -7.33
CA GLY A 550 -49.86 12.39 -5.93
C GLY A 550 -48.54 12.29 -5.19
N VAL A 551 -47.52 13.05 -5.63
CA VAL A 551 -46.28 13.21 -4.84
C VAL A 551 -46.61 13.79 -3.47
N ASP A 552 -45.94 13.31 -2.42
CA ASP A 552 -46.24 13.67 -1.03
C ASP A 552 -45.55 14.95 -0.58
N TYR A 553 -44.30 15.15 -1.02
CA TYR A 553 -43.45 16.26 -0.59
C TYR A 553 -42.69 16.86 -1.78
N PHE A 554 -42.41 18.19 -1.63
CA PHE A 554 -41.62 18.96 -2.60
C PHE A 554 -40.41 19.58 -1.93
N GLN A 555 -39.29 19.58 -2.65
CA GLN A 555 -38.06 20.28 -2.30
C GLN A 555 -37.53 21.00 -3.52
N GLY A 556 -37.10 22.25 -3.35
CA GLY A 556 -36.51 23.06 -4.41
C GLY A 556 -36.59 24.54 -4.11
N ASN A 557 -35.94 25.36 -4.94
CA ASN A 557 -35.84 26.80 -4.74
C ASN A 557 -37.19 27.49 -4.81
N HIS A 558 -38.20 26.88 -5.46
CA HIS A 558 -39.57 27.38 -5.46
C HIS A 558 -40.17 27.47 -4.06
N PHE A 559 -39.81 26.56 -3.15
CA PHE A 559 -40.32 26.49 -1.80
C PHE A 559 -39.38 27.06 -0.74
N GLY A 560 -38.09 27.20 -1.05
CA GLY A 560 -37.09 27.80 -0.20
C GLY A 560 -35.67 27.36 -0.52
N GLU A 561 -34.76 28.30 -0.45
CA GLU A 561 -33.33 28.06 -0.55
C GLU A 561 -32.77 27.58 0.80
N PRO A 562 -31.65 26.84 0.79
CA PRO A 562 -30.95 26.46 2.02
C PRO A 562 -30.50 27.67 2.82
N GLN A 563 -30.98 27.80 4.05
CA GLN A 563 -30.64 28.91 4.96
C GLN A 563 -29.72 28.41 6.07
N ALA A 564 -28.70 29.21 6.43
CA ALA A 564 -27.85 28.88 7.56
C ALA A 564 -28.70 28.77 8.83
N ALA A 565 -28.54 27.69 9.60
CA ALA A 565 -29.14 27.61 10.91
C ALA A 565 -28.55 28.73 11.79
N GLU A 566 -29.41 29.62 12.32
CA GLU A 566 -28.96 30.73 13.13
C GLU A 566 -28.15 30.24 14.33
N ARG A 567 -26.85 30.58 14.36
CA ARG A 567 -26.05 30.42 15.57
C ARG A 567 -26.49 31.50 16.57
N PRO A 568 -26.95 31.15 17.79
CA PRO A 568 -26.95 32.15 18.85
C PRO A 568 -25.52 32.64 19.02
N ALA A 569 -25.33 33.97 19.04
CA ALA A 569 -24.03 34.57 19.28
C ALA A 569 -23.41 33.89 20.52
N SER A 570 -22.20 33.31 20.37
CA SER A 570 -21.49 32.67 21.46
C SER A 570 -21.34 33.71 22.58
N SER A 571 -22.07 33.54 23.66
CA SER A 571 -21.72 34.20 24.92
C SER A 571 -20.31 33.66 25.26
N ALA A 572 -19.32 34.53 25.12
CA ALA A 572 -17.97 34.30 25.61
C ALA A 572 -18.08 33.86 27.07
N MET A 573 -17.78 32.60 27.32
CA MET A 573 -17.42 32.17 28.67
C MET A 573 -16.04 32.75 28.98
N ALA A 574 -16.04 33.72 29.87
CA ALA A 574 -14.89 34.25 30.55
C ALA A 574 -14.20 33.15 31.41
#